data_201edebefffbe91af9313970e9815bbf
#
_entry.id   201edebefffbe91af9313970e9815bbf
#
_cell.length_a   1.000
_cell.length_b   1.000
_cell.length_c   1.000
_cell.angle_alpha   90.00
_cell.angle_beta   90.00
_cell.angle_gamma   90.00
#
_symmetry.space_group_name_H-M   'P 1'
#
loop_
_entity.id
_entity.type
_entity.pdbx_description
1 polymer ?
#
loop_
_entity_poly.entity_id
_entity_poly.type
_entity_poly.pdbx_seq_one_letter_code
_entity_poly.pdbx_strand_id
1 'polypeptide(L)'
;MPHHGIEILTNGEKYRIDLSALTQGKQVTVYGQTEVTKDLMHARDEAKLTSFYEVNNVKVHEFYDLPYVTFNKDGQEYRVNCDFIAGCDGYHGVCRASVPADKIKTFEKVYPFGWLGILADVPPVSDELIYVQSERGFALCSMRSSTRSRYYLQVPLTDKVEDWSDERFWDELKNRLDKESCEHLVTGPSIEKSIAPLRSFVTEPMRFGNLFLAGDAPHILFHQLVQKG
;
A
#
# COMPACT_ATOMS: atom_id res chain seq x y z
N MET A 1 -6.52 10.45 -9.48
CA MET A 1 -6.72 10.40 -10.95
C MET A 1 -7.80 9.37 -11.25
N PRO A 2 -8.93 9.73 -11.89
CA PRO A 2 -9.96 8.77 -12.28
C PRO A 2 -9.48 7.92 -13.46
N HIS A 3 -9.82 6.63 -13.42
CA HIS A 3 -9.57 5.67 -14.48
C HIS A 3 -10.89 5.04 -14.91
N HIS A 4 -11.13 4.98 -16.21
CA HIS A 4 -12.34 4.37 -16.78
C HIS A 4 -12.18 2.86 -16.97
N GLY A 5 -10.94 2.38 -17.00
CA GLY A 5 -10.60 0.98 -17.17
C GLY A 5 -9.23 0.65 -16.58
N ILE A 6 -8.79 -0.55 -16.83
CA ILE A 6 -7.44 -1.05 -16.57
C ILE A 6 -6.95 -1.84 -17.80
N GLU A 7 -5.65 -1.88 -17.99
CA GLU A 7 -5.00 -2.69 -19.02
C GLU A 7 -4.29 -3.88 -18.38
N ILE A 8 -4.43 -5.03 -18.97
CA ILE A 8 -3.70 -6.26 -18.61
C ILE A 8 -2.86 -6.68 -19.81
N LEU A 9 -1.56 -6.67 -19.63
CA LEU A 9 -0.61 -7.16 -20.62
C LEU A 9 -0.13 -8.56 -20.18
N THR A 10 -0.44 -9.57 -20.99
CA THR A 10 -0.02 -10.95 -20.74
C THR A 10 0.27 -11.66 -22.05
N ASN A 11 1.32 -12.50 -22.05
CA ASN A 11 1.79 -13.22 -23.25
C ASN A 11 2.03 -12.32 -24.49
N GLY A 12 2.43 -11.06 -24.25
CA GLY A 12 2.65 -10.07 -25.32
C GLY A 12 1.38 -9.44 -25.90
N GLU A 13 0.21 -9.78 -25.39
CA GLU A 13 -1.08 -9.22 -25.79
C GLU A 13 -1.64 -8.32 -24.70
N LYS A 14 -2.23 -7.19 -25.12
CA LYS A 14 -2.84 -6.19 -24.24
C LYS A 14 -4.36 -6.29 -24.28
N TYR A 15 -4.97 -6.43 -23.11
CA TYR A 15 -6.41 -6.50 -22.92
C TYR A 15 -6.86 -5.33 -22.06
N ARG A 16 -7.77 -4.51 -22.56
CA ARG A 16 -8.39 -3.45 -21.77
C ARG A 16 -9.73 -3.91 -21.20
N ILE A 17 -9.90 -3.74 -19.90
CA ILE A 17 -11.17 -3.95 -19.20
C ILE A 17 -11.82 -2.59 -18.98
N ASP A 18 -12.91 -2.31 -19.67
CA ASP A 18 -13.67 -1.07 -19.54
C ASP A 18 -14.58 -1.14 -18.30
N LEU A 19 -14.06 -0.65 -17.18
CA LEU A 19 -14.78 -0.64 -15.91
C LEU A 19 -16.02 0.24 -15.97
N SER A 20 -15.95 1.38 -16.66
CA SER A 20 -17.08 2.29 -16.81
C SER A 20 -18.23 1.65 -17.57
N ALA A 21 -17.97 0.97 -18.68
CA ALA A 21 -18.99 0.27 -19.45
C ALA A 21 -19.61 -0.87 -18.64
N LEU A 22 -18.79 -1.65 -17.91
CA LEU A 22 -19.26 -2.79 -17.10
C LEU A 22 -20.05 -2.38 -15.86
N THR A 23 -19.88 -1.15 -15.36
CA THR A 23 -20.44 -0.70 -14.07
C THR A 23 -21.40 0.47 -14.20
N GLN A 24 -21.93 0.74 -15.40
CA GLN A 24 -22.85 1.87 -15.67
C GLN A 24 -22.23 3.24 -15.33
N GLY A 25 -20.98 3.45 -15.74
CA GLY A 25 -20.28 4.74 -15.61
C GLY A 25 -19.47 4.94 -14.33
N LYS A 26 -19.33 3.93 -13.46
CA LYS A 26 -18.45 4.04 -12.29
C LYS A 26 -16.98 4.03 -12.72
N GLN A 27 -16.16 4.70 -11.94
CA GLN A 27 -14.72 4.85 -12.19
C GLN A 27 -13.92 4.40 -10.97
N VAL A 28 -12.69 3.98 -11.20
CA VAL A 28 -11.69 3.76 -10.14
C VAL A 28 -10.84 5.00 -10.03
N THR A 29 -10.58 5.47 -8.82
CA THR A 29 -9.70 6.60 -8.58
C THR A 29 -8.37 6.11 -8.00
N VAL A 30 -7.29 6.35 -8.72
CA VAL A 30 -5.95 6.23 -8.14
C VAL A 30 -5.69 7.48 -7.32
N TYR A 31 -5.58 7.28 -6.00
CA TYR A 31 -5.39 8.34 -5.03
C TYR A 31 -4.15 8.03 -4.18
N GLY A 32 -3.16 8.92 -4.22
CA GLY A 32 -1.92 8.72 -3.48
C GLY A 32 -2.19 8.64 -1.97
N GLN A 33 -1.55 7.70 -1.28
CA GLN A 33 -1.75 7.50 0.16
C GLN A 33 -1.49 8.79 0.96
N THR A 34 -0.46 9.56 0.61
CA THR A 34 -0.15 10.83 1.25
C THR A 34 -1.28 11.84 1.10
N GLU A 35 -1.88 11.93 -0.10
CA GLU A 35 -2.97 12.88 -0.37
C GLU A 35 -4.25 12.49 0.39
N VAL A 36 -4.63 11.21 0.36
CA VAL A 36 -5.82 10.77 1.12
C VAL A 36 -5.64 10.96 2.62
N THR A 37 -4.44 10.72 3.14
CA THR A 37 -4.13 10.95 4.56
C THR A 37 -4.25 12.43 4.91
N LYS A 38 -3.70 13.32 4.08
CA LYS A 38 -3.80 14.77 4.24
C LYS A 38 -5.26 15.24 4.26
N ASP A 39 -6.07 14.77 3.31
CA ASP A 39 -7.48 15.15 3.23
C ASP A 39 -8.28 14.65 4.45
N LEU A 40 -7.98 13.44 4.94
CA LEU A 40 -8.59 12.91 6.16
C LEU A 40 -8.17 13.70 7.41
N MET A 41 -6.92 14.16 7.49
CA MET A 41 -6.46 15.03 8.58
C MET A 41 -7.20 16.38 8.53
N HIS A 42 -7.31 17.02 7.36
CA HIS A 42 -8.06 18.26 7.19
C HIS A 42 -9.54 18.08 7.60
N ALA A 43 -10.19 16.99 7.15
CA ALA A 43 -11.58 16.72 7.51
C ALA A 43 -11.77 16.56 9.02
N ARG A 44 -10.79 15.97 9.75
CA ARG A 44 -10.82 15.90 11.21
C ARG A 44 -10.68 17.28 11.86
N ASP A 45 -9.78 18.11 11.34
CA ASP A 45 -9.54 19.45 11.85
C ASP A 45 -10.78 20.34 11.64
N GLU A 46 -11.41 20.30 10.46
CA GLU A 46 -12.67 21.00 10.16
C GLU A 46 -13.82 20.55 11.08
N ALA A 47 -13.90 19.26 11.35
CA ALA A 47 -14.88 18.70 12.29
C ALA A 47 -14.51 18.96 13.77
N LYS A 48 -13.39 19.61 14.07
CA LYS A 48 -12.87 19.90 15.41
C LYS A 48 -12.73 18.65 16.29
N LEU A 49 -12.38 17.52 15.68
CA LEU A 49 -12.13 16.27 16.40
C LEU A 49 -10.75 16.32 17.05
N THR A 50 -10.69 15.90 18.32
CA THR A 50 -9.43 15.85 19.06
C THR A 50 -8.44 14.90 18.39
N SER A 51 -7.24 15.40 18.09
CA SER A 51 -6.14 14.64 17.51
C SER A 51 -4.84 14.97 18.25
N PHE A 52 -4.07 13.96 18.58
CA PHE A 52 -2.74 14.09 19.18
C PHE A 52 -1.71 13.56 18.18
N TYR A 53 -0.90 14.44 17.63
CA TYR A 53 0.19 14.12 16.72
C TYR A 53 1.53 14.07 17.46
N GLU A 54 2.52 13.39 16.87
CA GLU A 54 3.89 13.29 17.40
C GLU A 54 3.94 12.72 18.83
N VAL A 55 3.09 11.73 19.10
CA VAL A 55 3.04 11.04 20.39
C VAL A 55 4.01 9.86 20.43
N ASN A 56 4.53 9.54 21.62
CA ASN A 56 5.45 8.44 21.87
C ASN A 56 4.92 7.52 22.97
N ASN A 57 5.48 6.30 23.06
CA ASN A 57 5.17 5.34 24.14
C ASN A 57 3.68 5.05 24.29
N VAL A 58 2.97 4.92 23.16
CA VAL A 58 1.55 4.58 23.17
C VAL A 58 1.36 3.18 23.75
N LYS A 59 0.41 3.05 24.69
CA LYS A 59 0.02 1.76 25.29
C LYS A 59 -1.50 1.68 25.41
N VAL A 60 -2.05 0.49 25.19
CA VAL A 60 -3.48 0.20 25.40
C VAL A 60 -3.64 -0.62 26.68
N HIS A 61 -4.67 -0.32 27.46
CA HIS A 61 -4.89 -0.89 28.78
C HIS A 61 -6.36 -1.29 28.96
N GLU A 62 -6.59 -2.28 29.83
CA GLU A 62 -7.91 -2.72 30.34
C GLU A 62 -8.99 -2.87 29.28
N PHE A 63 -8.61 -3.30 28.06
CA PHE A 63 -9.53 -3.37 26.93
C PHE A 63 -10.60 -4.46 27.04
N TYR A 64 -10.55 -5.29 28.08
CA TYR A 64 -11.64 -6.23 28.42
C TYR A 64 -12.67 -5.67 29.41
N ASP A 65 -12.39 -4.51 30.03
CA ASP A 65 -13.25 -3.87 31.03
C ASP A 65 -13.43 -2.38 30.72
N LEU A 66 -12.61 -1.52 31.33
CA LEU A 66 -12.64 -0.06 31.18
C LEU A 66 -11.41 0.42 30.37
N PRO A 67 -11.48 0.42 29.04
CA PRO A 67 -10.33 0.66 28.21
C PRO A 67 -9.82 2.09 28.34
N TYR A 68 -8.49 2.22 28.30
CA TYR A 68 -7.84 3.51 28.20
C TYR A 68 -6.53 3.39 27.43
N VAL A 69 -6.08 4.51 26.88
CA VAL A 69 -4.81 4.63 26.18
C VAL A 69 -3.91 5.60 26.93
N THR A 70 -2.65 5.27 27.11
CA THR A 70 -1.61 6.20 27.58
C THR A 70 -0.60 6.49 26.51
N PHE A 71 -0.07 7.69 26.50
CA PHE A 71 1.02 8.10 25.60
C PHE A 71 1.78 9.29 26.16
N ASN A 72 2.99 9.53 25.66
CA ASN A 72 3.79 10.70 26.00
C ASN A 72 3.77 11.72 24.87
N LYS A 73 3.60 12.99 25.22
CA LYS A 73 3.73 14.14 24.30
C LYS A 73 4.41 15.28 25.04
N ASP A 74 5.42 15.88 24.42
CA ASP A 74 6.16 17.03 24.97
C ASP A 74 6.70 16.78 26.41
N GLY A 75 7.15 15.55 26.68
CA GLY A 75 7.67 15.13 27.98
C GLY A 75 6.62 14.86 29.05
N GLN A 76 5.33 14.98 28.75
CA GLN A 76 4.21 14.74 29.65
C GLN A 76 3.46 13.46 29.27
N GLU A 77 3.06 12.68 30.28
CA GLU A 77 2.19 11.52 30.09
C GLU A 77 0.71 11.94 30.05
N TYR A 78 0.01 11.41 29.09
CA TYR A 78 -1.45 11.59 28.90
C TYR A 78 -2.16 10.27 29.06
N ARG A 79 -3.39 10.34 29.55
CA ARG A 79 -4.34 9.22 29.62
C ARG A 79 -5.67 9.62 28.99
N VAL A 80 -6.16 8.78 28.07
CA VAL A 80 -7.46 8.92 27.43
C VAL A 80 -8.31 7.71 27.81
N ASN A 81 -9.38 7.93 28.58
CA ASN A 81 -10.38 6.90 28.85
C ASN A 81 -11.37 6.85 27.69
N CYS A 82 -11.81 5.67 27.31
CA CYS A 82 -12.69 5.47 26.16
C CYS A 82 -13.59 4.24 26.37
N ASP A 83 -14.66 4.13 25.60
CA ASP A 83 -15.53 2.95 25.60
C ASP A 83 -14.97 1.86 24.69
N PHE A 84 -14.29 2.25 23.61
CA PHE A 84 -13.69 1.34 22.62
C PHE A 84 -12.34 1.87 22.13
N ILE A 85 -11.46 0.95 21.74
CA ILE A 85 -10.19 1.25 21.08
C ILE A 85 -10.23 0.66 19.67
N ALA A 86 -9.98 1.48 18.65
CA ALA A 86 -9.76 1.03 17.29
C ALA A 86 -8.25 1.07 16.97
N GLY A 87 -7.62 -0.09 16.92
CA GLY A 87 -6.21 -0.26 16.54
C GLY A 87 -6.06 -0.24 15.03
N CYS A 88 -5.90 0.97 14.47
CA CYS A 88 -5.64 1.22 13.05
C CYS A 88 -4.15 1.59 12.84
N ASP A 89 -3.27 1.02 13.64
CA ASP A 89 -1.87 1.41 13.84
C ASP A 89 -0.87 0.61 12.98
N GLY A 90 -1.38 -0.08 11.96
CA GLY A 90 -0.57 -0.77 10.97
C GLY A 90 0.04 -2.09 11.46
N TYR A 91 0.83 -2.72 10.60
CA TYR A 91 1.43 -4.03 10.88
C TYR A 91 2.35 -4.04 12.12
N HIS A 92 3.07 -2.96 12.35
CA HIS A 92 3.99 -2.81 13.49
C HIS A 92 3.37 -2.10 14.69
N GLY A 93 2.05 -1.90 14.69
CA GLY A 93 1.32 -1.19 15.72
C GLY A 93 1.31 -1.89 17.08
N VAL A 94 1.08 -1.11 18.13
CA VAL A 94 1.09 -1.59 19.51
C VAL A 94 -0.18 -2.35 19.89
N CYS A 95 -1.30 -2.07 19.21
CA CYS A 95 -2.60 -2.66 19.58
C CYS A 95 -2.59 -4.18 19.49
N ARG A 96 -2.14 -4.74 18.36
CA ARG A 96 -2.00 -6.19 18.20
C ARG A 96 -0.98 -6.78 19.17
N ALA A 97 0.16 -6.11 19.35
CA ALA A 97 1.21 -6.57 20.25
C ALA A 97 0.80 -6.58 21.73
N SER A 98 -0.25 -5.82 22.11
CA SER A 98 -0.80 -5.77 23.47
C SER A 98 -1.73 -6.94 23.78
N VAL A 99 -2.15 -7.71 22.77
CA VAL A 99 -3.00 -8.89 22.97
C VAL A 99 -2.15 -10.06 23.43
N PRO A 100 -2.55 -10.80 24.52
CA PRO A 100 -1.85 -12.00 24.95
C PRO A 100 -1.73 -13.03 23.84
N ALA A 101 -0.56 -13.65 23.71
CA ALA A 101 -0.24 -14.57 22.60
C ALA A 101 -1.17 -15.81 22.55
N ASP A 102 -1.71 -16.22 23.67
CA ASP A 102 -2.67 -17.34 23.77
C ASP A 102 -4.08 -16.98 23.30
N LYS A 103 -4.37 -15.71 23.09
CA LYS A 103 -5.68 -15.18 22.64
C LYS A 103 -5.72 -14.84 21.16
N ILE A 104 -4.56 -14.84 20.49
CA ILE A 104 -4.45 -14.43 19.10
C ILE A 104 -3.79 -15.54 18.25
N LYS A 105 -4.37 -15.84 17.10
CA LYS A 105 -3.81 -16.76 16.13
C LYS A 105 -3.38 -15.99 14.90
N THR A 106 -2.17 -16.24 14.43
CA THR A 106 -1.58 -15.54 13.28
C THR A 106 -1.31 -16.52 12.15
N PHE A 107 -1.67 -16.12 10.94
CA PHE A 107 -1.34 -16.79 9.69
C PHE A 107 -0.49 -15.85 8.85
N GLU A 108 0.68 -16.28 8.46
CA GLU A 108 1.60 -15.47 7.68
C GLU A 108 2.19 -16.28 6.53
N LYS A 109 2.29 -15.64 5.36
CA LYS A 109 3.04 -16.12 4.21
C LYS A 109 3.94 -15.00 3.71
N VAL A 110 5.24 -15.18 3.77
CA VAL A 110 6.23 -14.31 3.16
C VAL A 110 6.54 -14.81 1.76
N TYR A 111 6.56 -13.92 0.77
CA TYR A 111 6.87 -14.26 -0.61
C TYR A 111 8.38 -14.08 -0.86
N PRO A 112 9.01 -14.89 -1.72
CA PRO A 112 10.45 -14.81 -2.00
C PRO A 112 10.82 -13.64 -2.93
N PHE A 113 9.90 -12.70 -3.14
CA PHE A 113 10.07 -11.53 -4.01
C PHE A 113 9.46 -10.29 -3.37
N GLY A 114 9.85 -9.14 -3.89
CA GLY A 114 9.36 -7.84 -3.49
C GLY A 114 9.02 -6.95 -4.68
N TRP A 115 8.48 -5.79 -4.38
CA TRP A 115 8.21 -4.73 -5.33
C TRP A 115 9.36 -3.71 -5.32
N LEU A 116 10.19 -3.72 -6.36
CA LEU A 116 11.09 -2.61 -6.65
C LEU A 116 10.24 -1.49 -7.28
N GLY A 117 9.99 -0.44 -6.53
CA GLY A 117 9.20 0.70 -6.96
C GLY A 117 10.04 1.93 -7.20
N ILE A 118 9.79 2.66 -8.29
CA ILE A 118 10.30 4.01 -8.50
C ILE A 118 9.17 5.00 -8.62
N LEU A 119 9.41 6.22 -8.16
CA LEU A 119 8.61 7.40 -8.46
C LEU A 119 9.47 8.33 -9.31
N ALA A 120 8.95 8.81 -10.44
CA ALA A 120 9.69 9.69 -11.34
C ALA A 120 8.80 10.81 -11.87
N ASP A 121 9.37 11.99 -12.08
CA ASP A 121 8.71 13.11 -12.72
C ASP A 121 8.75 12.96 -14.24
N VAL A 122 7.97 12.01 -14.72
CA VAL A 122 7.78 11.69 -16.14
C VAL A 122 6.29 11.52 -16.42
N PRO A 123 5.80 11.85 -17.63
CA PRO A 123 4.43 11.58 -18.00
C PRO A 123 4.12 10.08 -17.93
N PRO A 124 2.86 9.70 -17.68
CA PRO A 124 2.47 8.30 -17.63
C PRO A 124 2.56 7.65 -19.02
N VAL A 125 2.84 6.35 -19.02
CA VAL A 125 2.84 5.52 -20.23
C VAL A 125 1.43 5.25 -20.76
N SER A 126 0.43 5.33 -19.89
CA SER A 126 -1.01 5.22 -20.19
C SER A 126 -1.80 6.04 -19.18
N ASP A 127 -2.98 6.50 -19.57
CA ASP A 127 -3.95 7.15 -18.69
C ASP A 127 -4.63 6.18 -17.71
N GLU A 128 -4.40 4.87 -17.88
CA GLU A 128 -4.92 3.81 -17.04
C GLU A 128 -3.79 2.96 -16.43
N LEU A 129 -4.11 2.16 -15.41
CA LEU A 129 -3.16 1.20 -14.83
C LEU A 129 -2.87 0.10 -15.85
N ILE A 130 -1.58 -0.22 -16.05
CA ILE A 130 -1.16 -1.38 -16.83
C ILE A 130 -0.59 -2.43 -15.87
N TYR A 131 -1.27 -3.56 -15.77
CA TYR A 131 -0.79 -4.76 -15.10
C TYR A 131 -0.08 -5.66 -16.09
N VAL A 132 1.19 -5.93 -15.86
CA VAL A 132 2.02 -6.69 -16.78
C VAL A 132 2.40 -8.03 -16.17
N GLN A 133 2.09 -9.12 -16.86
CA GLN A 133 2.58 -10.46 -16.56
C GLN A 133 3.47 -10.92 -17.70
N SER A 134 4.74 -11.12 -17.43
CA SER A 134 5.74 -11.61 -18.40
C SER A 134 6.54 -12.78 -17.84
N GLU A 135 7.29 -13.47 -18.67
CA GLU A 135 8.24 -14.51 -18.24
C GLU A 135 9.32 -13.96 -17.30
N ARG A 136 9.59 -12.65 -17.37
CA ARG A 136 10.55 -11.94 -16.51
C ARG A 136 9.94 -11.53 -15.15
N GLY A 137 8.67 -11.84 -14.92
CA GLY A 137 7.92 -11.48 -13.73
C GLY A 137 6.93 -10.34 -13.95
N PHE A 138 6.30 -9.91 -12.88
CA PHE A 138 5.25 -8.90 -12.90
C PHE A 138 5.82 -7.48 -12.94
N ALA A 139 5.11 -6.56 -13.65
CA ALA A 139 5.32 -5.12 -13.54
C ALA A 139 3.98 -4.38 -13.45
N LEU A 140 4.02 -3.16 -12.94
CA LEU A 140 2.87 -2.28 -12.85
C LEU A 140 3.25 -0.86 -13.27
N CYS A 141 2.47 -0.28 -14.18
CA CYS A 141 2.57 1.12 -14.56
C CYS A 141 1.38 1.87 -13.98
N SER A 142 1.64 2.95 -13.23
CA SER A 142 0.61 3.72 -12.52
C SER A 142 0.84 5.22 -12.68
N MET A 143 -0.15 5.91 -13.19
CA MET A 143 -0.20 7.37 -13.24
C MET A 143 -0.42 7.95 -11.84
N ARG A 144 0.37 8.95 -11.44
CA ARG A 144 0.15 9.75 -10.22
C ARG A 144 -0.39 11.14 -10.55
N SER A 145 0.09 11.70 -11.66
CA SER A 145 -0.41 12.94 -12.27
C SER A 145 -0.06 12.91 -13.77
N SER A 146 -0.41 13.95 -14.51
CA SER A 146 0.01 14.09 -15.91
C SER A 146 1.52 14.22 -16.11
N THR A 147 2.28 14.49 -15.04
CA THR A 147 3.74 14.71 -15.07
C THR A 147 4.50 13.81 -14.08
N ARG A 148 3.83 12.91 -13.39
CA ARG A 148 4.45 12.03 -12.38
C ARG A 148 3.88 10.63 -12.48
N SER A 149 4.78 9.64 -12.48
CA SER A 149 4.42 8.23 -12.61
C SER A 149 5.11 7.37 -11.56
N ARG A 150 4.45 6.30 -11.17
CA ARG A 150 4.97 5.25 -10.29
C ARG A 150 5.02 3.94 -11.07
N TYR A 151 6.18 3.30 -11.06
CA TYR A 151 6.39 2.00 -11.70
C TYR A 151 6.89 0.99 -10.68
N TYR A 152 6.50 -0.26 -10.87
CA TYR A 152 6.93 -1.38 -10.04
C TYR A 152 7.42 -2.53 -10.88
N LEU A 153 8.49 -3.17 -10.41
CA LEU A 153 9.02 -4.44 -10.93
C LEU A 153 9.03 -5.48 -9.81
N GLN A 154 8.58 -6.67 -10.10
CA GLN A 154 8.82 -7.81 -9.23
C GLN A 154 10.29 -8.19 -9.31
N VAL A 155 10.95 -8.26 -8.16
CA VAL A 155 12.36 -8.63 -8.03
C VAL A 155 12.56 -9.62 -6.88
N PRO A 156 13.59 -10.47 -6.89
CA PRO A 156 13.94 -11.31 -5.75
C PRO A 156 14.22 -10.47 -4.49
N LEU A 157 13.90 -10.99 -3.29
CA LEU A 157 14.25 -10.31 -2.02
C LEU A 157 15.75 -10.27 -1.74
N THR A 158 16.56 -11.00 -2.50
CA THR A 158 18.03 -10.94 -2.44
C THR A 158 18.60 -9.70 -3.08
N ASP A 159 17.81 -9.04 -3.94
CA ASP A 159 18.23 -7.82 -4.62
C ASP A 159 18.24 -6.63 -3.64
N LYS A 160 19.18 -5.71 -3.86
CA LYS A 160 19.30 -4.48 -3.10
C LYS A 160 18.99 -3.28 -3.99
N VAL A 161 18.47 -2.21 -3.38
CA VAL A 161 18.13 -0.98 -4.13
C VAL A 161 19.36 -0.41 -4.84
N GLU A 162 20.53 -0.51 -4.22
CA GLU A 162 21.81 -0.02 -4.75
C GLU A 162 22.26 -0.74 -6.03
N ASP A 163 21.81 -1.98 -6.25
CA ASP A 163 22.11 -2.77 -7.43
C ASP A 163 21.28 -2.34 -8.65
N TRP A 164 20.28 -1.49 -8.44
CA TRP A 164 19.34 -1.03 -9.45
C TRP A 164 19.54 0.45 -9.78
N SER A 165 20.40 0.75 -10.77
CA SER A 165 20.43 2.09 -11.36
C SER A 165 19.10 2.43 -12.03
N ASP A 166 18.83 3.72 -12.28
CA ASP A 166 17.63 4.12 -13.01
C ASP A 166 17.61 3.53 -14.43
N GLU A 167 18.75 3.54 -15.10
CA GLU A 167 18.92 2.95 -16.42
C GLU A 167 18.54 1.45 -16.41
N ARG A 168 19.09 0.67 -15.48
CA ARG A 168 18.76 -0.76 -15.33
C ARG A 168 17.26 -0.98 -15.07
N PHE A 169 16.66 -0.12 -14.24
CA PHE A 169 15.22 -0.21 -13.98
C PHE A 169 14.40 0.01 -15.25
N TRP A 170 14.69 1.08 -15.99
CA TRP A 170 13.96 1.40 -17.20
C TRP A 170 14.14 0.35 -18.30
N ASP A 171 15.34 -0.18 -18.46
CA ASP A 171 15.60 -1.26 -19.43
C ASP A 171 14.86 -2.54 -19.06
N GLU A 172 14.82 -2.90 -17.77
CA GLU A 172 14.06 -4.07 -17.33
C GLU A 172 12.55 -3.85 -17.48
N LEU A 173 12.06 -2.64 -17.23
CA LEU A 173 10.64 -2.32 -17.45
C LEU A 173 10.27 -2.45 -18.94
N LYS A 174 11.09 -1.90 -19.85
CA LYS A 174 10.89 -2.05 -21.32
C LYS A 174 10.85 -3.51 -21.74
N ASN A 175 11.71 -4.35 -21.16
CA ASN A 175 11.73 -5.79 -21.47
C ASN A 175 10.47 -6.54 -21.01
N ARG A 176 9.63 -5.95 -20.17
CA ARG A 176 8.36 -6.51 -19.72
C ARG A 176 7.15 -5.94 -20.45
N LEU A 177 7.29 -4.76 -21.06
CA LEU A 177 6.22 -4.06 -21.77
C LEU A 177 6.09 -4.55 -23.22
N ASP A 178 4.93 -4.32 -23.82
CA ASP A 178 4.71 -4.45 -25.25
C ASP A 178 5.34 -3.28 -26.02
N LYS A 179 5.45 -3.44 -27.33
CA LYS A 179 6.09 -2.43 -28.20
C LYS A 179 5.40 -1.08 -28.14
N GLU A 180 4.07 -1.06 -28.17
CA GLU A 180 3.28 0.18 -28.12
C GLU A 180 3.53 0.95 -26.81
N SER A 181 3.46 0.25 -25.67
CA SER A 181 3.77 0.85 -24.37
C SER A 181 5.21 1.36 -24.27
N CYS A 182 6.17 0.65 -24.88
CA CYS A 182 7.56 1.10 -24.93
C CYS A 182 7.73 2.40 -25.75
N GLU A 183 6.97 2.58 -26.83
CA GLU A 183 7.00 3.80 -27.65
C GLU A 183 6.48 5.04 -26.91
N HIS A 184 5.55 4.84 -25.96
CA HIS A 184 5.00 5.90 -25.13
C HIS A 184 5.77 6.11 -23.82
N LEU A 185 6.64 5.18 -23.44
CA LEU A 185 7.35 5.25 -22.17
C LEU A 185 8.42 6.35 -22.17
N VAL A 186 8.21 7.37 -21.36
CA VAL A 186 9.21 8.39 -21.06
C VAL A 186 9.99 7.99 -19.82
N THR A 187 11.31 8.01 -19.90
CA THR A 187 12.23 7.68 -18.81
C THR A 187 12.86 8.94 -18.21
N GLY A 188 13.23 8.88 -16.93
CA GLY A 188 13.88 9.99 -16.23
C GLY A 188 14.49 9.55 -14.91
N PRO A 189 15.13 10.46 -14.16
CA PRO A 189 15.69 10.14 -12.86
C PRO A 189 14.58 9.79 -11.85
N SER A 190 14.83 8.78 -11.00
CA SER A 190 13.94 8.47 -9.90
C SER A 190 14.08 9.50 -8.77
N ILE A 191 12.94 9.98 -8.25
CA ILE A 191 12.89 10.82 -7.05
C ILE A 191 12.73 9.98 -5.78
N GLU A 192 12.27 8.75 -5.93
CA GLU A 192 12.16 7.75 -4.87
C GLU A 192 12.37 6.36 -5.48
N LYS A 193 13.13 5.51 -4.78
CA LYS A 193 13.35 4.12 -5.14
C LYS A 193 13.40 3.26 -3.88
N SER A 194 12.65 2.16 -3.87
CA SER A 194 12.61 1.24 -2.73
C SER A 194 12.23 -0.18 -3.16
N ILE A 195 12.65 -1.19 -2.38
CA ILE A 195 12.16 -2.55 -2.51
C ILE A 195 11.28 -2.85 -1.29
N ALA A 196 10.00 -3.10 -1.52
CA ALA A 196 9.06 -3.48 -0.50
C ALA A 196 8.90 -5.01 -0.47
N PRO A 197 9.25 -5.70 0.64
CA PRO A 197 8.99 -7.13 0.77
C PRO A 197 7.48 -7.38 0.83
N LEU A 198 7.05 -8.48 0.24
CA LEU A 198 5.64 -8.82 0.16
C LEU A 198 5.29 -9.95 1.12
N ARG A 199 4.17 -9.77 1.81
CA ARG A 199 3.61 -10.77 2.71
C ARG A 199 2.09 -10.78 2.67
N SER A 200 1.50 -11.92 2.94
CA SER A 200 0.12 -12.02 3.38
C SER A 200 0.10 -12.35 4.86
N PHE A 201 -0.73 -11.67 5.60
CA PHE A 201 -0.81 -11.78 7.04
C PHE A 201 -2.26 -11.63 7.49
N VAL A 202 -2.71 -12.49 8.40
CA VAL A 202 -4.04 -12.42 9.02
C VAL A 202 -3.93 -12.81 10.47
N THR A 203 -4.59 -12.08 11.36
CA THR A 203 -4.78 -12.47 12.75
C THR A 203 -6.24 -12.69 13.07
N GLU A 204 -6.51 -13.67 13.91
CA GLU A 204 -7.84 -14.03 14.40
C GLU A 204 -7.83 -14.26 15.92
N PRO A 205 -8.89 -13.78 16.60
CA PRO A 205 -9.94 -12.87 16.15
C PRO A 205 -9.42 -11.44 15.94
N MET A 206 -10.22 -10.56 15.32
CA MET A 206 -9.91 -9.13 15.14
C MET A 206 -10.50 -8.24 16.24
N ARG A 207 -11.12 -8.85 17.23
CA ARG A 207 -11.73 -8.17 18.38
C ARG A 207 -11.34 -8.85 19.69
N PHE A 208 -10.94 -8.06 20.68
CA PHE A 208 -10.57 -8.48 22.02
C PHE A 208 -11.24 -7.58 23.05
N GLY A 209 -12.39 -8.03 23.57
CA GLY A 209 -13.22 -7.15 24.41
C GLY A 209 -13.64 -5.89 23.68
N ASN A 210 -13.17 -4.74 24.15
CA ASN A 210 -13.41 -3.40 23.59
C ASN A 210 -12.27 -2.90 22.68
N LEU A 211 -11.27 -3.73 22.40
CA LEU A 211 -10.22 -3.47 21.39
C LEU A 211 -10.61 -4.12 20.07
N PHE A 212 -10.63 -3.32 19.00
CA PHE A 212 -10.83 -3.75 17.62
C PHE A 212 -9.57 -3.48 16.80
N LEU A 213 -9.09 -4.48 16.07
CA LEU A 213 -8.01 -4.30 15.11
C LEU A 213 -8.60 -4.04 13.72
N ALA A 214 -8.06 -3.06 12.98
CA ALA A 214 -8.51 -2.70 11.65
C ALA A 214 -7.33 -2.30 10.73
N GLY A 215 -7.54 -2.37 9.41
CA GLY A 215 -6.51 -2.10 8.40
C GLY A 215 -5.36 -3.12 8.46
N ASP A 216 -4.13 -2.66 8.32
CA ASP A 216 -2.93 -3.51 8.32
C ASP A 216 -2.57 -4.09 9.71
N ALA A 217 -3.22 -3.63 10.78
CA ALA A 217 -3.01 -4.19 12.11
C ALA A 217 -3.43 -5.67 12.20
N PRO A 218 -4.64 -6.08 11.74
CA PRO A 218 -5.05 -7.48 11.75
C PRO A 218 -4.76 -8.23 10.46
N HIS A 219 -4.68 -7.57 9.30
CA HIS A 219 -4.49 -8.28 8.03
C HIS A 219 -3.78 -7.45 6.97
N ILE A 220 -2.91 -8.11 6.25
CA ILE A 220 -2.29 -7.63 5.01
C ILE A 220 -2.59 -8.69 3.95
N LEU A 221 -3.26 -8.28 2.88
CA LEU A 221 -3.54 -9.16 1.75
C LEU A 221 -2.68 -8.72 0.57
N PHE A 222 -1.83 -9.62 0.12
CA PHE A 222 -1.13 -9.44 -1.13
C PHE A 222 -2.06 -9.86 -2.28
N HIS A 223 -2.54 -8.88 -3.04
CA HIS A 223 -3.31 -9.13 -4.25
C HIS A 223 -2.36 -9.54 -5.37
N GLN A 224 -2.22 -10.84 -5.56
CA GLN A 224 -1.61 -11.41 -6.75
C GLN A 224 -2.67 -11.48 -7.85
N LEU A 225 -2.70 -10.51 -8.76
CA LEU A 225 -3.29 -10.75 -10.07
C LEU A 225 -2.35 -11.68 -10.83
N VAL A 226 -2.69 -12.96 -10.78
CA VAL A 226 -2.06 -14.06 -11.56
C VAL A 226 -0.61 -14.39 -11.19
N GLN A 227 -0.42 -15.39 -10.33
CA GLN A 227 0.66 -16.36 -10.47
C GLN A 227 0.07 -17.76 -10.32
N LYS A 228 -0.11 -18.45 -11.44
CA LYS A 228 0.01 -19.89 -11.47
C LYS A 228 1.45 -20.18 -11.84
N GLY A 229 2.25 -20.65 -10.87
CA GLY A 229 3.42 -21.43 -11.12
C GLY A 229 3.00 -22.85 -11.43
#